data_a5d58f4892834a81c2cf6a834ea76eb2
#
_entry.id   a5d58f4892834a81c2cf6a834ea76eb2
#
_cell.length_a   1.000
_cell.length_b   1.000
_cell.length_c   1.000
_cell.angle_alpha   90.00
_cell.angle_beta   90.00
_cell.angle_gamma   90.00
#
_symmetry.space_group_name_H-M   'P 1'
#
loop_
_entity.id
_entity.type
_entity.pdbx_description
1 polymer ?
#
loop_
_entity_poly.entity_id
_entity_poly.type
_entity_poly.pdbx_seq_one_letter_code
_entity_poly.pdbx_strand_id
1 'polypeptide(L)'
;MVQRIKNKENLELLAEKIRQVDVVVIGGGSGLSSAAGYNHYHWMPYLEGQLQDFKEAYGFQSPFAGFYYCYSSPEQQWAFYARYIQSLWDAPTGQTYYDLAEIVSGKEVFVLTTNVDMQFERVFPQNSICSYQGNVGYFQCSQPCHDRIYPNENIIREMCENMLGMRIPSELLPRCRECGRIMVPWVRDDTFLEGRDWKDGVIRYESFLKQCLTKEKAKSVLLLELGVGEMTPGIIKP
;
A
#
# COMPACT_ATOMS: atom_id res chain seq x y z
N MET A 1 -34.72 4.90 -5.36
CA MET A 1 -34.72 6.26 -5.96
C MET A 1 -34.23 7.33 -4.99
N VAL A 2 -34.72 7.42 -3.76
CA VAL A 2 -34.33 8.40 -2.72
C VAL A 2 -32.83 8.34 -2.38
N GLN A 3 -32.25 7.15 -2.25
CA GLN A 3 -30.82 6.97 -1.91
C GLN A 3 -29.86 7.42 -3.04
N ARG A 4 -30.29 7.28 -4.32
CA ARG A 4 -29.52 7.79 -5.47
C ARG A 4 -29.51 9.33 -5.54
N ILE A 5 -30.62 9.98 -5.19
CA ILE A 5 -30.71 11.44 -5.16
C ILE A 5 -29.80 12.00 -4.05
N LYS A 6 -29.88 11.41 -2.83
CA LYS A 6 -29.05 11.82 -1.70
C LYS A 6 -27.54 11.64 -1.98
N ASN A 7 -27.15 10.58 -2.70
CA ASN A 7 -25.76 10.37 -3.11
C ASN A 7 -25.30 11.42 -4.12
N LYS A 8 -26.15 11.85 -5.05
CA LYS A 8 -25.81 12.88 -6.04
C LYS A 8 -25.55 14.22 -5.37
N GLU A 9 -26.43 14.66 -4.47
CA GLU A 9 -26.27 15.89 -3.69
C GLU A 9 -25.00 15.88 -2.85
N ASN A 10 -24.68 14.75 -2.22
CA ASN A 10 -23.43 14.61 -1.44
C ASN A 10 -22.18 14.67 -2.34
N LEU A 11 -22.22 14.10 -3.54
CA LEU A 11 -21.11 14.17 -4.50
C LEU A 11 -20.91 15.60 -5.03
N GLU A 12 -22.00 16.31 -5.31
CA GLU A 12 -21.94 17.72 -5.72
C GLU A 12 -21.35 18.60 -4.61
N LEU A 13 -21.77 18.37 -3.35
CA LEU A 13 -21.22 19.06 -2.19
C LEU A 13 -19.72 18.74 -2.01
N LEU A 14 -19.31 17.48 -2.14
CA LEU A 14 -17.91 17.09 -2.05
C LEU A 14 -17.08 17.76 -3.15
N ALA A 15 -17.54 17.76 -4.39
CA ALA A 15 -16.88 18.40 -5.51
C ALA A 15 -16.74 19.90 -5.28
N GLU A 16 -17.75 20.56 -4.70
CA GLU A 16 -17.70 21.97 -4.33
C GLU A 16 -16.65 22.21 -3.23
N LYS A 17 -16.63 21.38 -2.17
CA LYS A 17 -15.64 21.47 -1.11
C LYS A 17 -14.21 21.33 -1.64
N ILE A 18 -13.97 20.36 -2.50
CA ILE A 18 -12.65 20.17 -3.13
C ILE A 18 -12.25 21.42 -3.94
N ARG A 19 -13.17 22.02 -4.69
CA ARG A 19 -12.87 23.25 -5.47
C ARG A 19 -12.49 24.43 -4.58
N GLN A 20 -13.12 24.57 -3.41
CA GLN A 20 -12.98 25.72 -2.52
C GLN A 20 -11.70 25.68 -1.65
N VAL A 21 -11.08 24.52 -1.45
CA VAL A 21 -9.92 24.39 -0.57
C VAL A 21 -8.60 24.58 -1.30
N ASP A 22 -7.57 24.97 -0.56
CA ASP A 22 -6.20 25.11 -1.06
C ASP A 22 -5.46 23.75 -1.03
N VAL A 23 -5.78 22.93 -0.04
CA VAL A 23 -5.05 21.71 0.34
C VAL A 23 -6.01 20.55 0.52
N VAL A 24 -5.60 19.36 0.02
CA VAL A 24 -6.31 18.10 0.28
C VAL A 24 -5.36 17.10 0.93
N VAL A 25 -5.73 16.59 2.10
CA VAL A 25 -5.06 15.45 2.72
C VAL A 25 -5.91 14.21 2.44
N ILE A 26 -5.33 13.25 1.76
CA ILE A 26 -5.99 11.99 1.38
C ILE A 26 -5.63 10.90 2.38
N GLY A 27 -6.62 10.31 3.03
CA GLY A 27 -6.51 9.07 3.79
C GLY A 27 -6.94 7.89 2.93
N GLY A 28 -5.99 7.04 2.53
CA GLY A 28 -6.26 5.90 1.65
C GLY A 28 -6.28 4.58 2.41
N GLY A 29 -7.40 3.84 2.34
CA GLY A 29 -7.54 2.49 2.90
C GLY A 29 -7.87 1.44 1.83
N SER A 30 -7.90 0.16 2.21
CA SER A 30 -8.04 -1.00 1.32
C SER A 30 -9.30 -1.00 0.45
N GLY A 31 -10.36 -0.30 0.87
CA GLY A 31 -11.57 -0.12 0.06
C GLY A 31 -11.31 0.69 -1.22
N LEU A 32 -10.32 1.60 -1.23
CA LEU A 32 -9.91 2.32 -2.43
C LEU A 32 -9.25 1.37 -3.43
N SER A 33 -8.33 0.50 -2.97
CA SER A 33 -7.72 -0.55 -3.79
C SER A 33 -8.78 -1.50 -4.34
N SER A 34 -9.74 -1.90 -3.51
CA SER A 34 -10.87 -2.75 -3.94
C SER A 34 -11.69 -2.11 -5.04
N ALA A 35 -11.99 -0.80 -4.95
CA ALA A 35 -12.71 -0.05 -5.97
C ALA A 35 -11.90 0.07 -7.27
N ALA A 36 -10.57 0.03 -7.18
CA ALA A 36 -9.65 0.03 -8.31
C ALA A 36 -9.44 -1.38 -8.93
N GLY A 37 -10.07 -2.42 -8.38
CA GLY A 37 -9.92 -3.80 -8.84
C GLY A 37 -8.82 -4.60 -8.13
N TYR A 38 -8.20 -4.07 -7.07
CA TYR A 38 -7.09 -4.68 -6.32
C TYR A 38 -7.52 -5.08 -4.90
N ASN A 39 -8.42 -6.08 -4.81
CA ASN A 39 -8.92 -6.56 -3.54
C ASN A 39 -8.05 -7.73 -3.01
N HIS A 40 -7.34 -7.52 -1.91
CA HIS A 40 -6.48 -8.54 -1.28
C HIS A 40 -7.25 -9.57 -0.45
N TYR A 41 -8.49 -9.27 -0.11
CA TYR A 41 -9.37 -10.14 0.71
C TYR A 41 -10.23 -11.07 -0.13
N HIS A 42 -10.20 -10.94 -1.47
CA HIS A 42 -10.92 -11.78 -2.41
C HIS A 42 -10.01 -12.19 -3.57
N TRP A 43 -10.24 -13.37 -4.11
CA TRP A 43 -9.55 -13.80 -5.31
C TRP A 43 -9.98 -12.94 -6.50
N MET A 44 -9.03 -12.28 -7.10
CA MET A 44 -9.20 -11.44 -8.29
C MET A 44 -8.47 -12.08 -9.47
N PRO A 45 -8.94 -11.93 -10.72
CA PRO A 45 -8.37 -12.62 -11.88
C PRO A 45 -6.86 -12.44 -12.03
N TYR A 46 -6.32 -11.26 -11.72
CA TYR A 46 -4.88 -10.97 -11.81
C TYR A 46 -4.04 -11.75 -10.78
N LEU A 47 -4.63 -12.10 -9.63
CA LEU A 47 -3.98 -12.91 -8.60
C LEU A 47 -4.25 -14.41 -8.78
N GLU A 48 -5.45 -14.80 -9.24
CA GLU A 48 -5.77 -16.20 -9.49
C GLU A 48 -4.79 -16.82 -10.49
N GLY A 49 -4.50 -16.13 -11.60
CA GLY A 49 -3.55 -16.63 -12.60
C GLY A 49 -2.13 -16.86 -12.07
N GLN A 50 -1.72 -16.13 -11.05
CA GLN A 50 -0.38 -16.18 -10.49
C GLN A 50 -0.25 -17.12 -9.27
N LEU A 51 -1.34 -17.34 -8.52
CA LEU A 51 -1.34 -18.02 -7.23
C LEU A 51 -2.32 -19.19 -7.17
N GLN A 52 -2.78 -19.69 -8.33
CA GLN A 52 -3.77 -20.77 -8.41
C GLN A 52 -3.28 -22.05 -7.74
N ASP A 53 -2.03 -22.44 -7.97
CA ASP A 53 -1.42 -23.61 -7.36
C ASP A 53 -1.34 -23.52 -5.82
N PHE A 54 -1.04 -22.34 -5.29
CA PHE A 54 -1.09 -22.07 -3.84
C PHE A 54 -2.52 -22.13 -3.32
N LYS A 55 -3.47 -21.53 -4.03
CA LYS A 55 -4.89 -21.57 -3.67
C LYS A 55 -5.41 -23.01 -3.57
N GLU A 56 -5.06 -23.85 -4.55
CA GLU A 56 -5.47 -25.25 -4.60
C GLU A 56 -4.74 -26.12 -3.55
N ALA A 57 -3.44 -25.95 -3.40
CA ALA A 57 -2.64 -26.77 -2.49
C ALA A 57 -2.95 -26.50 -1.01
N TYR A 58 -3.27 -25.26 -0.66
CA TYR A 58 -3.47 -24.83 0.73
C TYR A 58 -4.93 -24.47 1.07
N GLY A 59 -5.82 -24.42 0.09
CA GLY A 59 -7.23 -24.08 0.32
C GLY A 59 -7.48 -22.64 0.77
N PHE A 60 -6.60 -21.70 0.41
CA PHE A 60 -6.71 -20.31 0.84
C PHE A 60 -8.00 -19.67 0.35
N GLN A 61 -8.73 -19.05 1.29
CA GLN A 61 -9.96 -18.32 0.99
C GLN A 61 -9.70 -16.94 0.36
N SER A 62 -8.48 -16.41 0.52
CA SER A 62 -8.06 -15.12 -0.04
C SER A 62 -6.54 -15.06 -0.21
N PRO A 63 -6.01 -14.17 -1.07
CA PRO A 63 -4.57 -13.90 -1.14
C PRO A 63 -3.99 -13.42 0.19
N PHE A 64 -4.76 -12.67 0.97
CA PHE A 64 -4.38 -12.22 2.30
C PHE A 64 -4.08 -13.39 3.25
N ALA A 65 -4.91 -14.44 3.23
CA ALA A 65 -4.67 -15.63 4.04
C ALA A 65 -3.34 -16.32 3.66
N GLY A 66 -3.01 -16.39 2.36
CA GLY A 66 -1.75 -16.94 1.89
C GLY A 66 -0.53 -16.09 2.25
N PHE A 67 -0.68 -14.76 2.28
CA PHE A 67 0.40 -13.84 2.64
C PHE A 67 0.88 -14.02 4.09
N TYR A 68 -0.05 -14.25 5.02
CA TYR A 68 0.25 -14.45 6.44
C TYR A 68 0.31 -15.93 6.87
N TYR A 69 0.29 -16.86 5.91
CA TYR A 69 0.42 -18.29 6.24
C TYR A 69 1.86 -18.66 6.59
N CYS A 70 2.04 -19.52 7.59
CA CYS A 70 3.34 -20.08 7.95
C CYS A 70 3.66 -21.29 7.08
N TYR A 71 4.42 -21.10 6.00
CA TYR A 71 4.84 -22.17 5.11
C TYR A 71 5.90 -23.06 5.74
N SER A 72 6.05 -24.27 5.20
CA SER A 72 7.00 -25.28 5.73
C SER A 72 8.47 -24.92 5.52
N SER A 73 8.77 -23.98 4.62
CA SER A 73 10.13 -23.51 4.37
C SER A 73 10.14 -22.05 3.90
N PRO A 74 11.25 -21.32 4.11
CA PRO A 74 11.42 -19.97 3.60
C PRO A 74 11.29 -19.87 2.08
N GLU A 75 11.74 -20.89 1.32
CA GLU A 75 11.65 -20.91 -0.13
C GLU A 75 10.19 -20.94 -0.61
N GLN A 76 9.31 -21.62 0.10
CA GLN A 76 7.87 -21.61 -0.19
C GLN A 76 7.22 -20.29 0.20
N GLN A 77 7.56 -19.75 1.38
CA GLN A 77 7.09 -18.46 1.82
C GLN A 77 7.44 -17.38 0.79
N TRP A 78 8.69 -17.37 0.34
CA TRP A 78 9.17 -16.42 -0.64
C TRP A 78 8.61 -16.66 -2.05
N ALA A 79 8.28 -17.91 -2.40
CA ALA A 79 7.60 -18.20 -3.65
C ALA A 79 6.20 -17.56 -3.71
N PHE A 80 5.46 -17.61 -2.60
CA PHE A 80 4.18 -16.90 -2.49
C PHE A 80 4.37 -15.38 -2.56
N TYR A 81 5.28 -14.84 -1.73
CA TYR A 81 5.57 -13.40 -1.70
C TYR A 81 6.00 -12.88 -3.08
N ALA A 82 6.91 -13.58 -3.75
CA ALA A 82 7.43 -13.14 -5.04
C ALA A 82 6.33 -13.03 -6.09
N ARG A 83 5.48 -14.04 -6.26
CA ARG A 83 4.37 -14.01 -7.21
C ARG A 83 3.32 -12.96 -6.86
N TYR A 84 2.98 -12.84 -5.57
CA TYR A 84 2.05 -11.83 -5.08
C TYR A 84 2.57 -10.41 -5.36
N ILE A 85 3.82 -10.13 -5.00
CA ILE A 85 4.44 -8.81 -5.18
C ILE A 85 4.65 -8.51 -6.67
N GLN A 86 5.10 -9.50 -7.46
CA GLN A 86 5.23 -9.31 -8.91
C GLN A 86 3.89 -8.98 -9.56
N SER A 87 2.80 -9.65 -9.15
CA SER A 87 1.46 -9.36 -9.65
C SER A 87 1.07 -7.90 -9.42
N LEU A 88 1.49 -7.32 -8.29
CA LEU A 88 1.25 -5.90 -7.99
C LEU A 88 2.19 -4.97 -8.78
N TRP A 89 3.44 -5.35 -9.02
CA TRP A 89 4.35 -4.61 -9.89
C TRP A 89 3.84 -4.55 -11.33
N ASP A 90 3.35 -5.67 -11.86
CA ASP A 90 2.91 -5.81 -13.24
C ASP A 90 1.47 -5.31 -13.46
N ALA A 91 0.69 -5.17 -12.39
CA ALA A 91 -0.67 -4.65 -12.45
C ALA A 91 -0.69 -3.20 -12.98
N PRO A 92 -1.61 -2.83 -13.86
CA PRO A 92 -1.75 -1.43 -14.29
C PRO A 92 -2.16 -0.54 -13.10
N THR A 93 -1.95 0.76 -13.22
CA THR A 93 -2.51 1.70 -12.25
C THR A 93 -4.04 1.67 -12.34
N GLY A 94 -4.70 1.51 -11.21
CA GLY A 94 -6.16 1.47 -11.16
C GLY A 94 -6.78 2.81 -11.53
N GLN A 95 -7.85 2.79 -12.34
CA GLN A 95 -8.52 4.00 -12.82
C GLN A 95 -8.93 4.93 -11.68
N THR A 96 -9.40 4.37 -10.57
CA THR A 96 -9.78 5.13 -9.37
C THR A 96 -8.66 6.02 -8.83
N TYR A 97 -7.40 5.61 -8.98
CA TYR A 97 -6.23 6.40 -8.56
C TYR A 97 -5.94 7.55 -9.53
N TYR A 98 -6.11 7.32 -10.84
CA TYR A 98 -6.02 8.39 -11.84
C TYR A 98 -7.13 9.43 -11.65
N ASP A 99 -8.37 8.97 -11.47
CA ASP A 99 -9.52 9.85 -11.22
C ASP A 99 -9.29 10.69 -9.97
N LEU A 100 -8.75 10.09 -8.90
CA LEU A 100 -8.42 10.81 -7.67
C LEU A 100 -7.35 11.88 -7.91
N ALA A 101 -6.29 11.56 -8.63
CA ALA A 101 -5.23 12.51 -8.95
C ALA A 101 -5.77 13.67 -9.80
N GLU A 102 -6.68 13.39 -10.74
CA GLU A 102 -7.35 14.42 -11.56
C GLU A 102 -8.25 15.33 -10.71
N ILE A 103 -9.08 14.74 -9.82
CA ILE A 103 -10.01 15.47 -8.94
C ILE A 103 -9.27 16.47 -8.05
N VAL A 104 -8.07 16.13 -7.58
CA VAL A 104 -7.26 17.01 -6.72
C VAL A 104 -6.19 17.81 -7.48
N SER A 105 -6.23 17.77 -8.81
CA SER A 105 -5.26 18.49 -9.65
C SER A 105 -5.27 20.00 -9.36
N GLY A 106 -4.07 20.57 -9.30
CA GLY A 106 -3.88 21.99 -8.97
C GLY A 106 -3.99 22.34 -7.48
N LYS A 107 -4.19 21.32 -6.61
CA LYS A 107 -4.16 21.50 -5.15
C LYS A 107 -2.81 21.07 -4.58
N GLU A 108 -2.49 21.55 -3.38
CA GLU A 108 -1.44 20.95 -2.59
C GLU A 108 -2.01 19.66 -1.97
N VAL A 109 -1.31 18.54 -2.15
CA VAL A 109 -1.81 17.23 -1.73
C VAL A 109 -0.80 16.52 -0.85
N PHE A 110 -1.29 15.87 0.21
CA PHE A 110 -0.55 14.87 0.95
C PHE A 110 -1.38 13.61 1.12
N VAL A 111 -0.75 12.45 0.93
CA VAL A 111 -1.39 11.13 1.05
C VAL A 111 -0.89 10.45 2.31
N LEU A 112 -1.80 10.04 3.18
CA LEU A 112 -1.55 9.14 4.29
C LEU A 112 -2.27 7.82 4.01
N THR A 113 -1.55 6.73 3.78
CA THR A 113 -2.16 5.46 3.36
C THR A 113 -1.79 4.28 4.23
N THR A 114 -2.76 3.37 4.42
CA THR A 114 -2.56 2.03 4.96
C THR A 114 -2.49 0.97 3.85
N ASN A 115 -2.66 1.36 2.58
CA ASN A 115 -2.48 0.45 1.46
C ASN A 115 -1.00 0.19 1.21
N VAL A 116 -0.69 -1.06 0.91
CA VAL A 116 0.68 -1.53 0.69
C VAL A 116 0.96 -1.89 -0.78
N ASP A 117 0.02 -1.62 -1.67
CA ASP A 117 -0.06 -2.09 -3.05
C ASP A 117 0.64 -1.21 -4.08
N MET A 118 1.35 -0.18 -3.67
CA MET A 118 2.12 0.74 -4.51
C MET A 118 1.27 1.58 -5.49
N GLN A 119 -0.04 1.63 -5.37
CA GLN A 119 -0.88 2.34 -6.34
C GLN A 119 -0.77 3.86 -6.20
N PHE A 120 -0.64 4.37 -4.97
CA PHE A 120 -0.49 5.81 -4.76
C PHE A 120 0.81 6.36 -5.33
N GLU A 121 1.90 5.60 -5.22
CA GLU A 121 3.23 5.97 -5.72
C GLU A 121 3.29 6.12 -7.24
N ARG A 122 2.28 5.60 -7.95
CA ARG A 122 2.17 5.69 -9.41
C ARG A 122 1.53 6.99 -9.89
N VAL A 123 0.80 7.68 -9.02
CA VAL A 123 0.01 8.87 -9.38
C VAL A 123 0.35 10.10 -8.55
N PHE A 124 0.98 9.94 -7.39
CA PHE A 124 1.42 11.03 -6.55
C PHE A 124 2.94 11.01 -6.32
N PRO A 125 3.58 12.18 -6.15
CA PRO A 125 5.02 12.24 -5.84
C PRO A 125 5.35 11.54 -4.51
N GLN A 126 6.44 10.78 -4.47
CA GLN A 126 6.89 10.03 -3.30
C GLN A 126 7.04 10.91 -2.04
N ASN A 127 7.46 12.17 -2.20
CA ASN A 127 7.64 13.10 -1.09
C ASN A 127 6.31 13.59 -0.48
N SER A 128 5.19 13.38 -1.15
CA SER A 128 3.83 13.68 -0.66
C SER A 128 3.08 12.44 -0.17
N ILE A 129 3.77 11.32 0.05
CA ILE A 129 3.15 10.07 0.52
C ILE A 129 3.79 9.64 1.84
N CYS A 130 2.94 9.19 2.78
CA CYS A 130 3.33 8.45 3.97
C CYS A 130 2.64 7.08 3.95
N SER A 131 3.41 6.01 3.70
CA SER A 131 2.97 4.61 3.71
C SER A 131 2.96 4.09 5.14
N TYR A 132 1.87 4.32 5.88
CA TYR A 132 1.79 4.12 7.33
C TYR A 132 1.89 2.64 7.74
N GLN A 133 1.44 1.73 6.89
CA GLN A 133 1.57 0.28 7.09
C GLN A 133 2.65 -0.36 6.21
N GLY A 134 3.56 0.45 5.67
CA GLY A 134 4.61 -0.02 4.79
C GLY A 134 4.20 -0.13 3.33
N ASN A 135 4.98 -0.89 2.55
CA ASN A 135 4.83 -1.03 1.11
C ASN A 135 5.50 -2.33 0.66
N VAL A 136 4.80 -3.18 -0.08
CA VAL A 136 5.31 -4.49 -0.54
C VAL A 136 6.47 -4.38 -1.53
N GLY A 137 6.72 -3.20 -2.10
CA GLY A 137 7.86 -2.93 -2.97
C GLY A 137 9.21 -2.87 -2.25
N TYR A 138 9.22 -3.06 -0.92
CA TYR A 138 10.43 -3.03 -0.10
C TYR A 138 10.55 -4.25 0.81
N PHE A 139 11.80 -4.55 1.19
CA PHE A 139 12.16 -5.52 2.22
C PHE A 139 12.66 -4.84 3.48
N GLN A 140 12.43 -5.49 4.61
CA GLN A 140 13.04 -5.19 5.90
C GLN A 140 13.70 -6.44 6.49
N CYS A 141 14.60 -6.27 7.46
CA CYS A 141 15.08 -7.38 8.26
C CYS A 141 13.93 -7.98 9.08
N SER A 142 13.77 -9.32 9.09
CA SER A 142 12.70 -10.00 9.85
C SER A 142 12.76 -9.77 11.37
N GLN A 143 13.92 -9.42 11.89
CA GLN A 143 14.11 -8.89 13.24
C GLN A 143 14.93 -7.61 13.10
N PRO A 144 14.29 -6.42 13.10
CA PRO A 144 14.95 -5.18 12.75
C PRO A 144 16.25 -4.95 13.53
N CYS A 145 17.39 -5.09 12.85
CA CYS A 145 18.72 -4.89 13.41
C CYS A 145 19.38 -3.57 12.98
N HIS A 146 18.70 -2.85 12.08
CA HIS A 146 19.06 -1.53 11.59
C HIS A 146 17.78 -0.80 11.13
N ASP A 147 17.88 0.45 10.71
CA ASP A 147 16.75 1.35 10.41
C ASP A 147 16.44 1.51 8.90
N ARG A 148 16.94 0.62 8.04
CA ARG A 148 16.84 0.72 6.57
C ARG A 148 15.91 -0.33 5.98
N ILE A 149 15.18 0.05 4.93
CA ILE A 149 14.45 -0.81 4.02
C ILE A 149 15.17 -0.89 2.66
N TYR A 150 14.83 -1.87 1.85
CA TYR A 150 15.50 -2.14 0.57
C TYR A 150 14.46 -2.36 -0.53
N PRO A 151 14.59 -1.68 -1.70
CA PRO A 151 13.71 -1.94 -2.84
C PRO A 151 13.90 -3.38 -3.34
N ASN A 152 12.81 -3.99 -3.82
CA ASN A 152 12.79 -5.42 -4.07
C ASN A 152 12.47 -5.84 -5.51
N GLU A 153 12.11 -4.92 -6.41
CA GLU A 153 11.60 -5.27 -7.74
C GLU A 153 12.49 -6.26 -8.49
N ASN A 154 13.81 -5.99 -8.56
CA ASN A 154 14.73 -6.82 -9.34
C ASN A 154 14.82 -8.25 -8.79
N ILE A 155 14.97 -8.40 -7.48
CA ILE A 155 15.08 -9.73 -6.86
C ILE A 155 13.75 -10.49 -6.91
N ILE A 156 12.61 -9.81 -6.83
CA ILE A 156 11.29 -10.41 -7.00
C ILE A 156 11.13 -10.99 -8.41
N ARG A 157 11.53 -10.25 -9.45
CA ARG A 157 11.52 -10.74 -10.85
C ARG A 157 12.44 -11.96 -11.01
N GLU A 158 13.65 -11.89 -10.48
CA GLU A 158 14.61 -13.01 -10.52
C GLU A 158 14.07 -14.26 -9.79
N MET A 159 13.42 -14.09 -8.62
CA MET A 159 12.74 -15.19 -7.91
C MET A 159 11.66 -15.85 -8.77
N CYS A 160 10.83 -15.06 -9.44
CA CYS A 160 9.74 -15.58 -10.27
C CYS A 160 10.26 -16.30 -11.53
N GLU A 161 11.31 -15.76 -12.16
CA GLU A 161 11.95 -16.35 -13.35
C GLU A 161 12.62 -17.70 -13.06
N ASN A 162 13.18 -17.87 -11.84
CA ASN A 162 13.91 -19.07 -11.45
C ASN A 162 13.09 -20.01 -10.54
N MET A 163 11.81 -19.72 -10.35
CA MET A 163 10.94 -20.51 -9.49
C MET A 163 10.65 -21.90 -10.07
N LEU A 164 10.72 -22.93 -9.24
CA LEU A 164 10.33 -24.30 -9.58
C LEU A 164 9.11 -24.71 -8.76
N GLY A 165 7.96 -24.77 -9.42
CA GLY A 165 6.68 -25.00 -8.73
C GLY A 165 6.40 -23.90 -7.71
N MET A 166 6.18 -24.27 -6.45
CA MET A 166 5.91 -23.35 -5.34
C MET A 166 7.17 -23.10 -4.49
N ARG A 167 8.36 -23.07 -5.08
CA ARG A 167 9.62 -22.82 -4.37
C ARG A 167 10.56 -21.97 -5.21
N ILE A 168 11.19 -20.99 -4.56
CA ILE A 168 12.33 -20.29 -5.14
C ILE A 168 13.64 -21.04 -4.82
N PRO A 169 14.72 -20.84 -5.61
CA PRO A 169 16.05 -21.31 -5.23
C PRO A 169 16.50 -20.70 -3.89
N SER A 170 17.16 -21.49 -3.04
CA SER A 170 17.60 -21.03 -1.71
C SER A 170 18.60 -19.87 -1.76
N GLU A 171 19.38 -19.77 -2.83
CA GLU A 171 20.34 -18.69 -3.09
C GLU A 171 19.66 -17.34 -3.36
N LEU A 172 18.39 -17.33 -3.77
CA LEU A 172 17.61 -16.11 -3.97
C LEU A 172 16.88 -15.64 -2.70
N LEU A 173 16.97 -16.38 -1.59
CA LEU A 173 16.41 -15.92 -0.32
C LEU A 173 17.07 -14.58 0.09
N PRO A 174 16.28 -13.50 0.24
CA PRO A 174 16.84 -12.19 0.55
C PRO A 174 17.39 -12.19 1.99
N ARG A 175 18.65 -11.87 2.14
CA ARG A 175 19.32 -11.84 3.45
C ARG A 175 19.72 -10.45 3.86
N CYS A 176 19.49 -10.14 5.12
CA CYS A 176 19.92 -8.90 5.72
C CYS A 176 21.45 -8.80 5.68
N ARG A 177 21.98 -7.70 5.15
CA ARG A 177 23.43 -7.49 4.99
C ARG A 177 24.15 -7.31 6.32
N GLU A 178 23.45 -6.91 7.38
CA GLU A 178 24.01 -6.67 8.71
C GLU A 178 24.05 -7.94 9.57
N CYS A 179 22.98 -8.75 9.54
CA CYS A 179 22.86 -9.90 10.46
C CYS A 179 22.63 -11.26 9.78
N GLY A 180 22.57 -11.32 8.44
CA GLY A 180 22.39 -12.55 7.66
C GLY A 180 20.98 -13.18 7.73
N ARG A 181 20.06 -12.68 8.58
CA ARG A 181 18.68 -13.21 8.66
C ARG A 181 17.94 -13.01 7.35
N ILE A 182 17.00 -13.91 7.07
CA ILE A 182 16.10 -13.74 5.93
C ILE A 182 15.28 -12.46 6.15
N MET A 183 15.17 -11.65 5.09
CA MET A 183 14.31 -10.46 5.10
C MET A 183 12.87 -10.84 4.84
N VAL A 184 11.95 -9.93 5.12
CA VAL A 184 10.51 -10.04 4.87
C VAL A 184 10.02 -8.80 4.13
N PRO A 185 8.84 -8.83 3.47
CA PRO A 185 8.23 -7.62 2.93
C PRO A 185 8.05 -6.55 4.01
N TRP A 186 8.24 -5.29 3.67
CA TRP A 186 8.03 -4.19 4.60
C TRP A 186 6.53 -3.86 4.72
N VAL A 187 5.84 -4.71 5.44
CA VAL A 187 4.39 -4.61 5.69
C VAL A 187 4.14 -4.81 7.17
N ARG A 188 3.19 -4.06 7.73
CA ARG A 188 2.94 -4.03 9.17
C ARG A 188 2.51 -5.38 9.71
N ASP A 189 3.33 -5.89 10.60
CA ASP A 189 3.12 -7.00 11.50
C ASP A 189 3.85 -6.70 12.83
N ASP A 190 4.00 -7.70 13.70
CA ASP A 190 4.69 -7.55 14.99
C ASP A 190 6.19 -7.23 14.85
N THR A 191 6.78 -7.40 13.65
CA THR A 191 8.18 -7.14 13.36
C THR A 191 8.40 -5.88 12.51
N PHE A 192 7.35 -5.11 12.26
CA PHE A 192 7.38 -3.96 11.37
C PHE A 192 8.44 -2.93 11.76
N LEU A 193 9.26 -2.55 10.79
CA LEU A 193 10.33 -1.58 10.99
C LEU A 193 9.81 -0.13 10.85
N GLU A 194 9.59 0.52 11.97
CA GLU A 194 9.41 1.98 12.04
C GLU A 194 10.80 2.68 12.04
N GLY A 195 11.56 2.41 10.99
CA GLY A 195 12.91 2.94 10.78
C GLY A 195 12.91 4.36 10.20
N ARG A 196 14.04 4.72 9.56
CA ARG A 196 14.24 6.05 8.96
C ARG A 196 13.14 6.40 7.96
N ASP A 197 12.90 5.54 6.98
CA ASP A 197 11.97 5.83 5.88
C ASP A 197 10.53 6.05 6.37
N TRP A 198 10.10 5.27 7.38
CA TRP A 198 8.79 5.44 8.00
C TRP A 198 8.71 6.75 8.78
N LYS A 199 9.72 7.05 9.62
CA LYS A 199 9.80 8.29 10.41
C LYS A 199 9.85 9.52 9.52
N ASP A 200 10.62 9.47 8.43
CA ASP A 200 10.71 10.55 7.46
C ASP A 200 9.33 10.80 6.79
N GLY A 201 8.56 9.73 6.52
CA GLY A 201 7.18 9.85 6.04
C GLY A 201 6.27 10.60 7.01
N VAL A 202 6.32 10.22 8.29
CA VAL A 202 5.54 10.87 9.36
C VAL A 202 5.98 12.33 9.55
N ILE A 203 7.29 12.61 9.60
CA ILE A 203 7.84 13.96 9.75
C ILE A 203 7.42 14.86 8.58
N ARG A 204 7.43 14.33 7.34
CA ARG A 204 6.96 15.09 6.16
C ARG A 204 5.47 15.43 6.29
N TYR A 205 4.64 14.48 6.73
CA TYR A 205 3.22 14.71 6.97
C TYR A 205 2.99 15.81 8.03
N GLU A 206 3.61 15.68 9.20
CA GLU A 206 3.49 16.68 10.27
C GLU A 206 3.97 18.06 9.84
N SER A 207 5.09 18.12 9.10
CA SER A 207 5.64 19.36 8.58
C SER A 207 4.70 20.01 7.56
N PHE A 208 4.11 19.19 6.68
CA PHE A 208 3.11 19.63 5.73
C PHE A 208 1.89 20.25 6.43
N LEU A 209 1.33 19.58 7.43
CA LEU A 209 0.21 20.10 8.21
C LEU A 209 0.57 21.40 8.95
N LYS A 210 1.75 21.47 9.58
CA LYS A 210 2.21 22.69 10.25
C LYS A 210 2.30 23.86 9.28
N GLN A 211 2.83 23.66 8.07
CA GLN A 211 2.90 24.71 7.06
C GLN A 211 1.52 25.19 6.60
N CYS A 212 0.55 24.28 6.47
CA CYS A 212 -0.82 24.63 6.06
C CYS A 212 -1.57 25.40 7.16
N LEU A 213 -1.27 25.16 8.43
CA LEU A 213 -2.01 25.67 9.58
C LEU A 213 -1.32 26.89 10.25
N THR A 214 -0.22 27.42 9.69
CA THR A 214 0.44 28.62 10.26
C THR A 214 -0.46 29.84 10.20
N LYS A 215 -0.54 30.56 11.31
CA LYS A 215 -1.47 31.69 11.51
C LYS A 215 -1.35 32.84 10.48
N GLU A 216 -0.16 33.01 9.89
CA GLU A 216 0.09 34.12 8.93
C GLU A 216 -0.44 33.85 7.51
N LYS A 217 -0.61 32.57 7.14
CA LYS A 217 -1.10 32.11 5.84
C LYS A 217 -1.90 30.80 5.99
N ALA A 218 -2.87 30.79 6.92
CA ALA A 218 -3.69 29.60 7.12
C ALA A 218 -4.40 29.24 5.81
N LYS A 219 -4.12 28.04 5.29
CA LYS A 219 -4.78 27.48 4.12
C LYS A 219 -6.04 26.75 4.52
N SER A 220 -7.00 26.71 3.62
CA SER A 220 -8.18 25.84 3.77
C SER A 220 -7.79 24.41 3.47
N VAL A 221 -7.97 23.49 4.43
CA VAL A 221 -7.58 22.08 4.34
C VAL A 221 -8.81 21.19 4.36
N LEU A 222 -8.93 20.29 3.37
CA LEU A 222 -9.91 19.23 3.35
C LEU A 222 -9.22 17.90 3.72
N LEU A 223 -9.77 17.21 4.71
CA LEU A 223 -9.40 15.83 5.04
C LEU A 223 -10.35 14.88 4.32
N LEU A 224 -9.84 14.07 3.38
CA LEU A 224 -10.61 13.19 2.52
C LEU A 224 -10.22 11.73 2.77
N GLU A 225 -11.06 10.98 3.49
CA GLU A 225 -10.85 9.54 3.70
C GLU A 225 -11.58 8.71 2.66
N LEU A 226 -10.86 7.81 1.99
CA LEU A 226 -11.37 6.95 0.92
C LEU A 226 -11.03 5.47 1.19
N GLY A 227 -12.07 4.63 1.23
CA GLY A 227 -11.91 3.20 1.42
C GLY A 227 -11.34 2.79 2.79
N VAL A 228 -11.44 3.66 3.79
CA VAL A 228 -11.02 3.39 5.17
C VAL A 228 -12.10 2.57 5.86
N GLY A 229 -11.75 1.36 6.29
CA GLY A 229 -12.66 0.42 6.94
C GLY A 229 -12.53 0.44 8.48
N GLU A 230 -13.39 -0.39 9.12
CA GLU A 230 -13.40 -0.53 10.59
C GLU A 230 -12.11 -1.14 11.16
N MET A 231 -11.37 -1.90 10.35
CA MET A 231 -10.08 -2.51 10.76
C MET A 231 -8.95 -1.49 10.93
N THR A 232 -9.07 -0.35 10.27
CA THR A 232 -8.11 0.76 10.38
C THR A 232 -8.88 2.07 10.56
N PRO A 233 -9.65 2.22 11.66
CA PRO A 233 -10.44 3.43 11.86
C PRO A 233 -9.51 4.62 12.08
N GLY A 234 -9.77 5.69 11.33
CA GLY A 234 -9.15 6.96 11.64
C GLY A 234 -7.68 7.10 11.26
N ILE A 235 -7.33 6.85 10.00
CA ILE A 235 -5.98 7.18 9.50
C ILE A 235 -5.75 8.71 9.61
N ILE A 236 -6.75 9.50 9.31
CA ILE A 236 -6.73 10.97 9.42
C ILE A 236 -7.50 11.45 10.66
N LYS A 237 -8.48 10.66 11.15
CA LYS A 237 -9.20 11.01 12.37
C LYS A 237 -8.32 10.76 13.58
N PRO A 238 -8.14 11.75 14.45
CA PRO A 238 -7.50 11.56 15.75
C PRO A 238 -8.30 10.62 16.66
#